data_3ad0db9a2704ea761ed065c7fceb4b7d
#
_entry.id   3ad0db9a2704ea761ed065c7fceb4b7d
#
_cell.length_a   1.000
_cell.length_b   1.000
_cell.length_c   1.000
_cell.angle_alpha   90.00
_cell.angle_beta   90.00
_cell.angle_gamma   90.00
#
_symmetry.space_group_name_H-M   'P 1'
#
loop_
_entity.id
_entity.type
_entity.pdbx_description
1 polymer ?
#
loop_
_entity_poly.entity_id
_entity_poly.type
_entity_poly.pdbx_seq_one_letter_code
_entity_poly.pdbx_strand_id
1 'polypeptide(L)'
;MLVMSIGAVSGSHVNPAVTFGLWTMRKLKTILLPFYWGAQFIGAMLAVIVTNWVTGGSINFGFSGFSSMNWSIFGIELVGTAIFLFGLAAVLSREETCNTGKALGVGLALAVGILTSGYLLSTAKTQAIADYQSKATSSASNKVEIPHVAYVKGASLNPAVALAMTDSTEKELTTGSAGSNEVVNSRFSLESLVGALAGAAVGANFYVLVAGRQKKD
;
A
#
# COMPACT_ATOMS: atom_id res chain seq x y z
N MET A 1 -0.03 -16.37 -8.57
CA MET A 1 -1.27 -17.16 -8.81
C MET A 1 -2.35 -16.31 -9.48
N LEU A 2 -2.88 -15.21 -8.88
CA LEU A 2 -3.96 -14.40 -9.47
C LEU A 2 -3.69 -13.94 -10.90
N VAL A 3 -2.48 -13.45 -11.21
CA VAL A 3 -2.13 -13.01 -12.56
C VAL A 3 -2.28 -14.14 -13.58
N MET A 4 -1.95 -15.37 -13.21
CA MET A 4 -2.12 -16.55 -14.08
C MET A 4 -3.58 -16.95 -14.22
N SER A 5 -4.38 -16.81 -13.15
CA SER A 5 -5.76 -17.31 -13.11
C SER A 5 -6.73 -16.37 -13.83
N ILE A 6 -6.67 -15.07 -13.57
CA ILE A 6 -7.64 -14.09 -14.05
C ILE A 6 -7.04 -13.00 -14.96
N GLY A 7 -5.73 -13.10 -15.25
CA GLY A 7 -5.05 -12.10 -16.07
C GLY A 7 -5.63 -11.96 -17.47
N ALA A 8 -6.04 -13.06 -18.08
CA ALA A 8 -6.66 -13.05 -19.41
C ALA A 8 -8.08 -12.45 -19.42
N VAL A 9 -8.76 -12.43 -18.27
CA VAL A 9 -10.15 -11.93 -18.14
C VAL A 9 -10.18 -10.47 -17.77
N SER A 10 -9.42 -10.07 -16.72
CA SER A 10 -9.50 -8.74 -16.13
C SER A 10 -8.16 -7.98 -16.11
N GLY A 11 -7.11 -8.54 -16.70
CA GLY A 11 -5.75 -8.01 -16.51
C GLY A 11 -5.17 -8.25 -15.12
N SER A 12 -5.96 -8.81 -14.19
CA SER A 12 -5.56 -9.11 -12.80
C SER A 12 -4.92 -7.92 -12.07
N HIS A 13 -5.49 -6.72 -12.24
CA HIS A 13 -4.94 -5.53 -11.58
C HIS A 13 -4.99 -5.67 -10.06
N VAL A 14 -6.14 -6.07 -9.50
CA VAL A 14 -6.45 -6.29 -8.07
C VAL A 14 -5.90 -5.23 -7.11
N ASN A 15 -5.57 -4.06 -7.65
CA ASN A 15 -4.90 -2.97 -6.94
C ASN A 15 -5.23 -1.63 -7.61
N PRO A 16 -5.85 -0.65 -6.91
CA PRO A 16 -6.12 0.67 -7.43
C PRO A 16 -4.87 1.41 -7.93
N ALA A 17 -3.72 1.24 -7.28
CA ALA A 17 -2.47 1.85 -7.70
C ALA A 17 -1.95 1.25 -9.03
N VAL A 18 -2.07 -0.07 -9.21
CA VAL A 18 -1.75 -0.73 -10.50
C VAL A 18 -2.66 -0.22 -11.61
N THR A 19 -3.97 -0.16 -11.35
CA THR A 19 -4.94 0.36 -12.32
C THR A 19 -4.62 1.81 -12.71
N PHE A 20 -4.28 2.65 -11.73
CA PHE A 20 -3.88 4.03 -11.95
C PHE A 20 -2.56 4.15 -12.74
N GLY A 21 -1.53 3.37 -12.38
CA GLY A 21 -0.25 3.35 -13.10
C GLY A 21 -0.43 2.95 -14.57
N LEU A 22 -1.23 1.92 -14.86
CA LEU A 22 -1.55 1.51 -16.24
C LEU A 22 -2.34 2.59 -16.99
N TRP A 23 -3.22 3.31 -16.32
CA TRP A 23 -3.93 4.46 -16.89
C TRP A 23 -2.97 5.60 -17.22
N THR A 24 -2.04 5.96 -16.34
CA THR A 24 -1.04 7.01 -16.60
C THR A 24 -0.13 6.67 -17.77
N MET A 25 0.18 5.38 -17.98
CA MET A 25 0.91 4.88 -19.17
C MET A 25 0.03 4.79 -20.42
N ARG A 26 -1.24 5.21 -20.38
CA ARG A 26 -2.23 5.07 -21.47
C ARG A 26 -2.51 3.63 -21.91
N LYS A 27 -2.27 2.66 -21.02
CA LYS A 27 -2.58 1.24 -21.25
C LYS A 27 -4.00 0.86 -20.80
N LEU A 28 -4.73 1.78 -20.17
CA LEU A 28 -6.12 1.63 -19.74
C LEU A 28 -6.95 2.82 -20.20
N LYS A 29 -8.15 2.55 -20.72
CA LYS A 29 -9.11 3.61 -21.10
C LYS A 29 -9.64 4.28 -19.83
N THR A 30 -9.73 5.62 -19.83
CA THR A 30 -10.17 6.43 -18.66
C THR A 30 -11.53 5.99 -18.12
N ILE A 31 -12.47 5.63 -19.01
CA ILE A 31 -13.80 5.18 -18.60
C ILE A 31 -13.79 3.91 -17.74
N LEU A 32 -12.76 3.07 -17.84
CA LEU A 32 -12.66 1.83 -17.07
C LEU A 32 -12.10 2.04 -15.66
N LEU A 33 -11.40 3.15 -15.42
CA LEU A 33 -10.75 3.44 -14.14
C LEU A 33 -11.70 3.36 -12.94
N PRO A 34 -12.86 4.06 -12.94
CA PRO A 34 -13.79 4.01 -11.81
C PRO A 34 -14.42 2.61 -11.62
N PHE A 35 -14.64 1.85 -12.70
CA PHE A 35 -15.19 0.50 -12.59
C PHE A 35 -14.19 -0.47 -11.93
N TYR A 36 -12.90 -0.40 -12.31
CA TYR A 36 -11.87 -1.20 -11.67
C TYR A 36 -11.73 -0.84 -10.19
N TRP A 37 -11.67 0.46 -9.86
CA TRP A 37 -11.56 0.91 -8.48
C TRP A 37 -12.78 0.50 -7.66
N GLY A 38 -13.99 0.70 -8.20
CA GLY A 38 -15.23 0.26 -7.53
C GLY A 38 -15.22 -1.22 -7.19
N ALA A 39 -14.89 -2.08 -8.17
CA ALA A 39 -14.82 -3.52 -7.95
C ALA A 39 -13.74 -3.91 -6.93
N GLN A 40 -12.57 -3.24 -6.94
CA GLN A 40 -11.46 -3.52 -6.04
C GLN A 40 -11.80 -3.13 -4.59
N PHE A 41 -12.40 -1.95 -4.38
CA PHE A 41 -12.82 -1.52 -3.04
C PHE A 41 -13.99 -2.34 -2.51
N ILE A 42 -14.97 -2.68 -3.34
CA ILE A 42 -16.07 -3.59 -2.95
C ILE A 42 -15.51 -4.95 -2.55
N GLY A 43 -14.56 -5.50 -3.32
CA GLY A 43 -13.90 -6.76 -3.01
C GLY A 43 -13.13 -6.71 -1.67
N ALA A 44 -12.45 -5.61 -1.38
CA ALA A 44 -11.75 -5.41 -0.11
C ALA A 44 -12.75 -5.32 1.07
N MET A 45 -13.86 -4.60 0.91
CA MET A 45 -14.92 -4.53 1.94
C MET A 45 -15.53 -5.90 2.22
N LEU A 46 -15.84 -6.68 1.17
CA LEU A 46 -16.35 -8.04 1.33
C LEU A 46 -15.33 -8.94 2.05
N ALA A 47 -14.04 -8.82 1.74
CA ALA A 47 -12.99 -9.55 2.44
C ALA A 47 -12.95 -9.22 3.93
N VAL A 48 -13.10 -7.95 4.31
CA VAL A 48 -13.19 -7.52 5.72
C VAL A 48 -14.42 -8.13 6.40
N ILE A 49 -15.59 -8.06 5.76
CA ILE A 49 -16.83 -8.64 6.31
C ILE A 49 -16.65 -10.14 6.57
N VAL A 50 -16.11 -10.87 5.59
CA VAL A 50 -15.86 -12.32 5.74
C VAL A 50 -14.85 -12.59 6.85
N THR A 51 -13.75 -11.81 6.92
CA THR A 51 -12.74 -11.95 7.97
C THR A 51 -13.35 -11.72 9.34
N ASN A 52 -14.10 -10.64 9.54
CA ASN A 52 -14.77 -10.35 10.81
C ASN A 52 -15.73 -11.47 11.22
N TRP A 53 -16.50 -12.00 10.27
CA TRP A 53 -17.42 -13.11 10.53
C TRP A 53 -16.67 -14.39 10.95
N VAL A 54 -15.56 -14.72 10.31
CA VAL A 54 -14.78 -15.94 10.61
C VAL A 54 -13.99 -15.82 11.91
N THR A 55 -13.41 -14.64 12.18
CA THR A 55 -12.53 -14.45 13.34
C THR A 55 -13.25 -13.91 14.58
N GLY A 56 -14.51 -13.51 14.46
CA GLY A 56 -15.24 -12.82 15.54
C GLY A 56 -14.70 -11.42 15.84
N GLY A 57 -13.83 -10.89 14.98
CA GLY A 57 -13.23 -9.57 15.13
C GLY A 57 -14.17 -8.43 14.71
N SER A 58 -13.79 -7.21 15.05
CA SER A 58 -14.45 -5.98 14.58
C SER A 58 -13.44 -5.04 13.98
N ILE A 59 -13.30 -5.05 12.64
CA ILE A 59 -12.50 -4.05 11.93
C ILE A 59 -13.41 -2.85 11.65
N ASN A 60 -13.01 -1.69 12.18
CA ASN A 60 -13.71 -0.46 11.91
C ASN A 60 -13.14 0.20 10.65
N PHE A 61 -14.00 0.53 9.70
CA PHE A 61 -13.66 1.35 8.52
C PHE A 61 -13.52 2.84 8.93
N GLY A 62 -12.70 3.11 9.95
CA GLY A 62 -12.47 4.48 10.39
C GLY A 62 -11.62 5.25 9.37
N PHE A 63 -12.18 6.32 8.83
CA PHE A 63 -11.45 7.30 8.01
C PHE A 63 -10.72 8.34 8.88
N SER A 64 -10.30 7.98 10.08
CA SER A 64 -9.70 8.90 11.06
C SER A 64 -8.34 9.48 10.61
N GLY A 65 -7.67 8.87 9.65
CA GLY A 65 -6.36 9.32 9.13
C GLY A 65 -6.42 10.41 8.06
N PHE A 66 -7.58 11.06 7.82
CA PHE A 66 -7.70 12.09 6.76
C PHE A 66 -7.46 13.53 7.24
N SER A 67 -7.25 13.75 8.54
CA SER A 67 -7.11 15.10 9.11
C SER A 67 -5.71 15.70 9.01
N SER A 68 -4.66 14.88 8.95
CA SER A 68 -3.27 15.35 8.81
C SER A 68 -2.43 14.35 8.04
N MET A 69 -1.63 14.83 7.08
CA MET A 69 -0.77 13.96 6.27
C MET A 69 0.52 13.62 7.02
N ASN A 70 0.78 12.33 7.22
CA ASN A 70 2.06 11.84 7.70
C ASN A 70 3.03 11.63 6.53
N TRP A 71 4.01 12.52 6.39
CA TRP A 71 4.97 12.51 5.27
C TRP A 71 5.86 11.26 5.23
N SER A 72 6.18 10.67 6.39
CA SER A 72 6.94 9.42 6.44
C SER A 72 6.15 8.27 5.81
N ILE A 73 4.88 8.12 6.20
CA ILE A 73 4.00 7.08 5.64
C ILE A 73 3.78 7.31 4.15
N PHE A 74 3.50 8.57 3.74
CA PHE A 74 3.36 8.94 2.32
C PHE A 74 4.61 8.54 1.52
N GLY A 75 5.82 8.89 1.99
CA GLY A 75 7.08 8.58 1.32
C GLY A 75 7.34 7.08 1.22
N ILE A 76 7.03 6.31 2.26
CA ILE A 76 7.17 4.85 2.29
C ILE A 76 6.27 4.19 1.24
N GLU A 77 4.99 4.58 1.19
CA GLU A 77 4.03 4.07 0.21
C GLU A 77 4.41 4.49 -1.22
N LEU A 78 4.87 5.74 -1.40
CA LEU A 78 5.32 6.25 -2.70
C LEU A 78 6.51 5.44 -3.22
N VAL A 79 7.58 5.30 -2.43
CA VAL A 79 8.81 4.62 -2.86
C VAL A 79 8.53 3.15 -3.16
N GLY A 80 7.85 2.44 -2.27
CA GLY A 80 7.56 1.03 -2.49
C GLY A 80 6.67 0.77 -3.70
N THR A 81 5.63 1.61 -3.87
CA THR A 81 4.75 1.48 -5.04
C THR A 81 5.46 1.89 -6.33
N ALA A 82 6.37 2.88 -6.29
CA ALA A 82 7.17 3.24 -7.46
C ALA A 82 8.08 2.10 -7.91
N ILE A 83 8.76 1.43 -6.99
CA ILE A 83 9.58 0.25 -7.28
C ILE A 83 8.73 -0.87 -7.86
N PHE A 84 7.59 -1.16 -7.23
CA PHE A 84 6.66 -2.19 -7.71
C PHE A 84 6.18 -1.90 -9.13
N LEU A 85 5.67 -0.69 -9.39
CA LEU A 85 5.12 -0.31 -10.69
C LEU A 85 6.18 -0.16 -11.79
N PHE A 86 7.40 0.22 -11.44
CA PHE A 86 8.52 0.18 -12.38
C PHE A 86 8.78 -1.26 -12.84
N GLY A 87 8.89 -2.20 -11.90
CA GLY A 87 9.10 -3.61 -12.22
C GLY A 87 7.92 -4.24 -12.98
N LEU A 88 6.68 -3.93 -12.58
CA LEU A 88 5.47 -4.36 -13.28
C LEU A 88 5.47 -3.85 -14.73
N ALA A 89 5.74 -2.56 -14.95
CA ALA A 89 5.78 -1.97 -16.28
C ALA A 89 6.87 -2.62 -17.15
N ALA A 90 8.04 -2.91 -16.58
CA ALA A 90 9.13 -3.60 -17.26
C ALA A 90 8.72 -5.01 -17.71
N VAL A 91 8.09 -5.77 -16.82
CA VAL A 91 7.64 -7.14 -17.10
C VAL A 91 6.54 -7.16 -18.17
N LEU A 92 5.54 -6.29 -18.05
CA LEU A 92 4.42 -6.23 -19.00
C LEU A 92 4.80 -5.72 -20.38
N SER A 93 5.91 -5.01 -20.50
CA SER A 93 6.41 -4.47 -21.78
C SER A 93 7.23 -5.49 -22.58
N ARG A 94 7.52 -6.66 -22.01
CA ARG A 94 8.24 -7.75 -22.69
C ARG A 94 7.24 -8.71 -23.32
N GLU A 95 7.04 -8.60 -24.64
CA GLU A 95 6.08 -9.43 -25.40
C GLU A 95 6.48 -10.91 -25.43
N GLU A 96 7.80 -11.18 -25.52
CA GLU A 96 8.37 -12.54 -25.63
C GLU A 96 8.25 -13.36 -24.33
N THR A 97 7.93 -12.73 -23.19
CA THR A 97 7.85 -13.42 -21.91
C THR A 97 6.53 -14.17 -21.81
N CYS A 98 6.60 -15.47 -21.54
CA CYS A 98 5.40 -16.30 -21.33
C CYS A 98 4.59 -15.82 -20.10
N ASN A 99 3.31 -16.19 -20.03
CA ASN A 99 2.41 -15.75 -18.96
C ASN A 99 2.89 -16.12 -17.56
N THR A 100 3.50 -17.29 -17.40
CA THR A 100 4.11 -17.71 -16.13
C THR A 100 5.30 -16.80 -15.74
N GLY A 101 6.16 -16.47 -16.70
CA GLY A 101 7.27 -15.54 -16.48
C GLY A 101 6.78 -14.14 -16.11
N LYS A 102 5.72 -13.65 -16.77
CA LYS A 102 5.09 -12.37 -16.41
C LYS A 102 4.52 -12.40 -14.99
N ALA A 103 3.81 -13.47 -14.64
CA ALA A 103 3.23 -13.63 -13.30
C ALA A 103 4.30 -13.67 -12.19
N LEU A 104 5.41 -14.41 -12.44
CA LEU A 104 6.54 -14.45 -11.52
C LEU A 104 7.22 -13.08 -11.41
N GLY A 105 7.49 -12.42 -12.52
CA GLY A 105 8.11 -11.10 -12.54
C GLY A 105 7.30 -10.02 -11.82
N VAL A 106 5.97 -10.02 -11.99
CA VAL A 106 5.07 -9.12 -11.25
C VAL A 106 5.10 -9.43 -9.76
N GLY A 107 5.09 -10.71 -9.38
CA GLY A 107 5.19 -11.13 -7.97
C GLY A 107 6.50 -10.71 -7.33
N LEU A 108 7.62 -10.87 -8.02
CA LEU A 108 8.94 -10.43 -7.55
C LEU A 108 9.03 -8.91 -7.43
N ALA A 109 8.49 -8.16 -8.40
CA ALA A 109 8.45 -6.70 -8.34
C ALA A 109 7.66 -6.21 -7.11
N LEU A 110 6.50 -6.85 -6.83
CA LEU A 110 5.73 -6.57 -5.62
C LEU A 110 6.51 -6.91 -4.35
N ALA A 111 7.16 -8.06 -4.31
CA ALA A 111 7.97 -8.49 -3.16
C ALA A 111 9.10 -7.49 -2.85
N VAL A 112 9.83 -7.01 -3.86
CA VAL A 112 10.87 -6.00 -3.69
C VAL A 112 10.28 -4.69 -3.16
N GLY A 113 9.14 -4.24 -3.71
CA GLY A 113 8.44 -3.06 -3.23
C GLY A 113 8.04 -3.17 -1.75
N ILE A 114 7.45 -4.30 -1.35
CA ILE A 114 7.05 -4.56 0.04
C ILE A 114 8.26 -4.62 0.98
N LEU A 115 9.32 -5.33 0.61
CA LEU A 115 10.53 -5.45 1.43
C LEU A 115 11.21 -4.09 1.63
N THR A 116 11.33 -3.29 0.57
CA THR A 116 11.88 -1.93 0.67
C THR A 116 11.04 -1.05 1.57
N SER A 117 9.71 -1.05 1.39
CA SER A 117 8.80 -0.27 2.22
C SER A 117 8.81 -0.75 3.68
N GLY A 118 8.90 -2.06 3.92
CA GLY A 118 9.01 -2.63 5.25
C GLY A 118 10.26 -2.17 5.99
N TYR A 119 11.41 -2.13 5.30
CA TYR A 119 12.65 -1.59 5.85
C TYR A 119 12.54 -0.11 6.19
N LEU A 120 12.03 0.70 5.25
CA LEU A 120 11.84 2.14 5.46
C LEU A 120 10.87 2.41 6.62
N LEU A 121 9.78 1.65 6.72
CA LEU A 121 8.81 1.75 7.81
C LEU A 121 9.44 1.40 9.16
N SER A 122 10.21 0.33 9.23
CA SER A 122 10.92 -0.07 10.45
C SER A 122 11.86 1.04 10.94
N THR A 123 12.62 1.64 10.02
CA THR A 123 13.52 2.76 10.34
C THR A 123 12.74 3.98 10.82
N ALA A 124 11.68 4.38 10.11
CA ALA A 124 10.84 5.51 10.49
C ALA A 124 10.16 5.31 11.86
N LYS A 125 9.69 4.09 12.15
CA LYS A 125 9.11 3.74 13.46
C LYS A 125 10.13 3.86 14.59
N THR A 126 11.31 3.29 14.41
CA THR A 126 12.38 3.35 15.42
C THR A 126 12.73 4.80 15.76
N GLN A 127 12.88 5.65 14.75
CA GLN A 127 13.20 7.06 14.92
C GLN A 127 12.05 7.82 15.61
N ALA A 128 10.81 7.61 15.16
CA ALA A 128 9.64 8.27 15.76
C ALA A 128 9.40 7.86 17.22
N ILE A 129 9.64 6.60 17.57
CA ILE A 129 9.54 6.12 18.96
C ILE A 129 10.65 6.71 19.83
N ALA A 130 11.89 6.79 19.33
CA ALA A 130 12.99 7.43 20.05
C ALA A 130 12.72 8.92 20.33
N ASP A 131 12.21 9.65 19.32
CA ASP A 131 11.82 11.06 19.46
C ASP A 131 10.67 11.23 20.48
N TYR A 132 9.68 10.32 20.43
CA TYR A 132 8.58 10.32 21.41
C TYR A 132 9.10 10.11 22.84
N GLN A 133 9.97 9.11 23.06
CA GLN A 133 10.53 8.81 24.38
C GLN A 133 11.35 9.98 24.94
N SER A 134 12.17 10.62 24.10
CA SER A 134 12.96 11.79 24.49
C SER A 134 12.08 12.96 24.92
N LYS A 135 10.99 13.23 24.20
CA LYS A 135 10.02 14.28 24.53
C LYS A 135 9.21 13.95 25.78
N ALA A 136 8.78 12.70 25.94
CA ALA A 136 8.04 12.24 27.11
C ALA A 136 8.87 12.36 28.41
N THR A 137 10.18 12.11 28.31
CA THR A 137 11.10 12.25 29.46
C THR A 137 11.38 13.71 29.81
N SER A 138 11.43 14.60 28.82
CA SER A 138 11.73 16.03 29.02
C SER A 138 10.51 16.87 29.41
N SER A 139 9.30 16.40 29.19
CA SER A 139 8.06 17.15 29.41
C SER A 139 7.27 16.59 30.59
N ALA A 140 7.57 17.05 31.80
CA ALA A 140 6.90 16.59 33.04
C ALA A 140 5.39 16.97 33.12
N SER A 141 4.85 17.79 32.22
CA SER A 141 3.51 18.37 32.34
C SER A 141 2.60 18.24 31.09
N ASN A 142 3.12 17.89 29.93
CA ASN A 142 2.31 17.78 28.72
C ASN A 142 2.21 16.32 28.24
N LYS A 143 0.97 15.85 27.98
CA LYS A 143 0.72 14.55 27.37
C LYS A 143 1.31 14.56 25.95
N VAL A 144 2.41 13.84 25.75
CA VAL A 144 3.02 13.64 24.43
C VAL A 144 2.23 12.56 23.71
N GLU A 145 1.76 12.82 22.49
CA GLU A 145 1.04 11.84 21.68
C GLU A 145 2.00 10.89 20.96
N ILE A 146 1.64 9.61 20.90
CA ILE A 146 2.38 8.61 20.14
C ILE A 146 2.28 8.93 18.65
N PRO A 147 3.41 9.02 17.91
CA PRO A 147 3.38 9.35 16.49
C PRO A 147 2.58 8.32 15.67
N HIS A 148 1.76 8.77 14.72
CA HIS A 148 0.92 7.90 13.90
C HIS A 148 1.71 6.77 13.20
N VAL A 149 2.93 7.04 12.74
CA VAL A 149 3.78 6.03 12.10
C VAL A 149 4.07 4.83 13.02
N ALA A 150 4.04 5.00 14.34
CA ALA A 150 4.26 3.90 15.30
C ALA A 150 3.15 2.84 15.24
N TYR A 151 1.91 3.25 14.93
CA TYR A 151 0.75 2.35 14.82
C TYR A 151 0.75 1.50 13.56
N VAL A 152 1.44 1.91 12.52
CA VAL A 152 1.44 1.27 11.20
C VAL A 152 2.10 -0.11 11.23
N LYS A 153 1.37 -1.18 10.93
CA LYS A 153 1.90 -2.56 10.91
C LYS A 153 2.71 -2.90 9.66
N GLY A 154 2.36 -2.28 8.51
CA GLY A 154 3.04 -2.55 7.25
C GLY A 154 2.66 -1.56 6.14
N ALA A 155 3.49 -1.45 5.12
CA ALA A 155 3.14 -0.73 3.91
C ALA A 155 2.16 -1.56 3.07
N SER A 156 1.19 -0.89 2.47
CA SER A 156 0.13 -1.58 1.71
C SER A 156 0.44 -1.72 0.23
N LEU A 157 1.05 -0.71 -0.37
CA LEU A 157 1.28 -0.52 -1.81
C LEU A 157 0.02 -0.73 -2.66
N ASN A 158 -1.12 -0.84 -1.99
CA ASN A 158 -2.41 -1.16 -2.59
C ASN A 158 -3.52 -0.53 -1.74
N PRO A 159 -4.18 0.54 -2.22
CA PRO A 159 -5.25 1.20 -1.48
C PRO A 159 -6.41 0.29 -1.07
N ALA A 160 -6.77 -0.71 -1.89
CA ALA A 160 -7.82 -1.67 -1.54
C ALA A 160 -7.36 -2.62 -0.41
N VAL A 161 -6.11 -3.05 -0.42
CA VAL A 161 -5.54 -3.85 0.68
C VAL A 161 -5.40 -3.01 1.94
N ALA A 162 -5.02 -1.73 1.84
CA ALA A 162 -4.97 -0.82 2.98
C ALA A 162 -6.31 -0.73 3.73
N LEU A 163 -7.43 -0.80 3.00
CA LEU A 163 -8.77 -0.81 3.60
C LEU A 163 -9.01 -2.05 4.47
N ALA A 164 -8.43 -3.19 4.09
CA ALA A 164 -8.57 -4.47 4.81
C ALA A 164 -7.45 -4.71 5.84
N MET A 165 -6.36 -3.97 5.79
CA MET A 165 -5.30 -4.02 6.80
C MET A 165 -5.68 -3.19 8.02
N THR A 166 -5.14 -3.57 9.17
CA THR A 166 -5.35 -2.86 10.44
C THR A 166 -4.04 -2.34 10.99
N ASP A 167 -4.10 -1.17 11.64
CA ASP A 167 -3.00 -0.62 12.40
C ASP A 167 -2.99 -1.20 13.83
N SER A 168 -1.89 -0.99 14.57
CA SER A 168 -1.79 -1.36 15.97
C SER A 168 -2.70 -0.48 16.83
N THR A 169 -3.16 -1.01 17.98
CA THR A 169 -3.83 -0.21 19.00
C THR A 169 -2.81 0.40 19.97
N GLU A 170 -3.18 1.45 20.71
CA GLU A 170 -2.32 2.04 21.74
C GLU A 170 -1.94 1.00 22.80
N LYS A 171 -2.88 0.14 23.17
CA LYS A 171 -2.64 -0.94 24.12
C LYS A 171 -1.63 -1.96 23.58
N GLU A 172 -1.76 -2.37 22.32
CA GLU A 172 -0.79 -3.27 21.67
C GLU A 172 0.62 -2.67 21.69
N LEU A 173 0.76 -1.35 21.44
CA LEU A 173 2.05 -0.65 21.49
C LEU A 173 2.62 -0.54 22.90
N THR A 174 1.79 -0.37 23.93
CA THR A 174 2.22 -0.15 25.31
C THR A 174 2.40 -1.42 26.12
N THR A 175 1.59 -2.43 25.88
CA THR A 175 1.57 -3.69 26.66
C THR A 175 2.10 -4.90 25.89
N GLY A 176 2.31 -4.78 24.58
CA GLY A 176 2.69 -5.90 23.70
C GLY A 176 1.59 -6.96 23.48
N SER A 177 0.38 -6.72 23.97
CA SER A 177 -0.74 -7.66 23.87
C SER A 177 -1.91 -7.04 23.13
N ALA A 178 -2.38 -7.70 22.07
CA ALA A 178 -3.63 -7.32 21.41
C ALA A 178 -4.81 -7.57 22.37
N GLY A 179 -5.60 -6.53 22.63
CA GLY A 179 -6.82 -6.66 23.42
C GLY A 179 -7.91 -7.42 22.65
N SER A 180 -8.58 -8.37 23.29
CA SER A 180 -9.60 -9.20 22.65
C SER A 180 -10.86 -8.44 22.19
N ASN A 181 -11.07 -7.18 22.60
CA ASN A 181 -12.27 -6.37 22.33
C ASN A 181 -11.96 -4.93 21.89
N GLU A 182 -10.74 -4.64 21.43
CA GLU A 182 -10.43 -3.31 20.93
C GLU A 182 -10.89 -3.11 19.49
N VAL A 183 -11.46 -1.93 19.24
CA VAL A 183 -11.78 -1.49 17.88
C VAL A 183 -10.48 -1.18 17.15
N VAL A 184 -10.18 -1.96 16.13
CA VAL A 184 -8.97 -1.80 15.32
C VAL A 184 -9.29 -0.95 14.10
N ASN A 185 -8.54 0.12 13.88
CA ASN A 185 -8.74 1.00 12.74
C ASN A 185 -8.14 0.42 11.46
N SER A 186 -8.81 0.67 10.35
CA SER A 186 -8.28 0.38 9.01
C SER A 186 -7.02 1.21 8.73
N ARG A 187 -6.06 0.59 8.04
CA ARG A 187 -4.84 1.25 7.56
C ARG A 187 -5.11 2.28 6.45
N PHE A 188 -6.33 2.32 5.90
CA PHE A 188 -6.69 3.23 4.82
C PHE A 188 -6.66 4.68 5.29
N SER A 189 -5.72 5.44 4.76
CA SER A 189 -5.47 6.83 5.12
C SER A 189 -5.14 7.66 3.87
N LEU A 190 -5.17 8.99 4.00
CA LEU A 190 -4.85 9.88 2.89
C LEU A 190 -3.43 9.63 2.36
N GLU A 191 -2.46 9.50 3.25
CA GLU A 191 -1.07 9.23 2.90
C GLU A 191 -0.88 7.86 2.23
N SER A 192 -1.61 6.81 2.66
CA SER A 192 -1.53 5.50 2.02
C SER A 192 -2.14 5.52 0.62
N LEU A 193 -3.26 6.21 0.43
CA LEU A 193 -3.91 6.36 -0.87
C LEU A 193 -3.05 7.18 -1.83
N VAL A 194 -2.73 8.43 -1.43
CA VAL A 194 -2.03 9.37 -2.31
C VAL A 194 -0.59 8.93 -2.56
N GLY A 195 0.09 8.37 -1.54
CA GLY A 195 1.44 7.82 -1.66
C GLY A 195 1.50 6.67 -2.67
N ALA A 196 0.58 5.72 -2.57
CA ALA A 196 0.51 4.61 -3.51
C ALA A 196 0.17 5.06 -4.95
N LEU A 197 -0.76 6.00 -5.13
CA LEU A 197 -1.11 6.52 -6.46
C LEU A 197 0.04 7.33 -7.07
N ALA A 198 0.68 8.20 -6.29
CA ALA A 198 1.83 8.98 -6.74
C ALA A 198 3.00 8.05 -7.11
N GLY A 199 3.30 7.05 -6.26
CA GLY A 199 4.31 6.05 -6.54
C GLY A 199 4.03 5.25 -7.81
N ALA A 200 2.75 4.88 -8.03
CA ALA A 200 2.35 4.18 -9.23
C ALA A 200 2.59 5.02 -10.50
N ALA A 201 2.21 6.30 -10.47
CA ALA A 201 2.45 7.21 -11.60
C ALA A 201 3.96 7.38 -11.85
N VAL A 202 4.75 7.62 -10.81
CA VAL A 202 6.19 7.82 -10.91
C VAL A 202 6.86 6.56 -11.46
N GLY A 203 6.67 5.40 -10.83
CA GLY A 203 7.36 4.15 -11.19
C GLY A 203 7.02 3.68 -12.60
N ALA A 204 5.73 3.67 -12.93
CA ALA A 204 5.26 3.22 -14.25
C ALA A 204 5.77 4.12 -15.39
N ASN A 205 5.68 5.45 -15.24
CA ASN A 205 6.11 6.38 -16.28
C ASN A 205 7.63 6.55 -16.33
N PHE A 206 8.34 6.36 -15.21
CA PHE A 206 9.81 6.32 -15.22
C PHE A 206 10.33 5.16 -16.08
N TYR A 207 9.70 3.97 -15.98
CA TYR A 207 10.02 2.87 -16.89
C TYR A 207 9.78 3.26 -18.36
N VAL A 208 8.63 3.86 -18.67
CA VAL A 208 8.34 4.31 -20.07
C VAL A 208 9.38 5.29 -20.57
N LEU A 209 9.83 6.21 -19.73
CA LEU A 209 10.87 7.18 -20.07
C LEU A 209 12.22 6.49 -20.37
N VAL A 210 12.64 5.53 -19.55
CA VAL A 210 13.88 4.79 -19.73
C VAL A 210 13.81 3.89 -20.97
N ALA A 211 12.73 3.12 -21.13
CA ALA A 211 12.55 2.21 -22.26
C ALA A 211 12.37 2.95 -23.58
N GLY A 212 11.72 4.11 -23.56
CA GLY A 212 11.54 4.95 -24.76
C GLY A 212 12.84 5.55 -25.29
N ARG A 213 13.84 5.77 -24.44
CA ARG A 213 15.19 6.20 -24.87
C ARG A 213 15.98 5.10 -25.57
N GLN A 214 15.77 3.85 -25.16
CA GLN A 214 16.47 2.69 -25.78
C GLN A 214 15.95 2.33 -27.17
N LYS A 215 14.74 2.75 -27.56
CA LYS A 215 14.16 2.48 -28.89
C LYS A 215 14.51 3.54 -29.95
N LYS A 216 15.25 4.58 -29.60
CA LYS A 216 15.63 5.67 -30.51
C LYS A 216 17.09 5.57 -31.04
N ASP A 217 17.86 4.62 -30.53
CA ASP A 217 19.21 4.28 -30.96
C ASP A 217 19.18 3.01 -31.83
#